data_6a2a3649d4dc850e4b8d92020cd85724
#
_entry.id   6a2a3649d4dc850e4b8d92020cd85724
#
_cell.length_a   1.000
_cell.length_b   1.000
_cell.length_c   1.000
_cell.angle_alpha   90.00
_cell.angle_beta   90.00
_cell.angle_gamma   90.00
#
_symmetry.space_group_name_H-M   'P 1'
#
loop_
_entity.id
_entity.type
_entity.pdbx_description
1 polymer ?
#
loop_
_entity_poly.entity_id
_entity_poly.type
_entity_poly.pdbx_seq_one_letter_code
_entity_poly.pdbx_strand_id
1 'polypeptide(L)'
;MAWKKYTDTLGTQAPSKAEYEAGVVPINYSGWPLEQPATQYSALSEDIDADIVVIGAGLAGASVALHLAERGIKTVLLEADQPGAGASGRNAGHIQPYLSSLEPLNAHKDGGRKFVDYFTSNRNIIVDLCRKHGIDADVHQNGMIDAAKKPSAELEKKAKLWQSHGYNIDIIGADKLKSMLGTDVYNYGLLWHEGGQVNPYLFTNGMVSTAVKLGAQAYGDSRVIACDPVGSNWRVRTATGSVTAAQVVICTSGHTGNAFFPELQHTQYPLVACGLATRPLSDDLLAIINPSRSVFAQHPAGLYPIVIDNRNRLITATIPGMGRAQQADKYFAYFLRYLHRTFPATRQANITMESYWTGMTANSSHHYDKCYPKLYKVAEGVHGLMNFGSWGNLQGPMMGMSLAHALADGRLDDCVLPVEKPEAVRFPGLFETKVRRTLIPIARLADRFDLT
;
A
#
# COMPACT_ATOMS: atom_id res chain seq x y z
N MET A 1 19.90 -11.86 7.13
CA MET A 1 20.84 -10.78 6.72
C MET A 1 20.24 -9.77 5.71
N ALA A 2 19.22 -10.10 4.91
CA ALA A 2 18.61 -9.15 3.97
C ALA A 2 17.83 -8.01 4.66
N TRP A 3 17.17 -8.26 5.76
CA TRP A 3 16.33 -7.30 6.48
C TRP A 3 17.10 -6.11 7.07
N LYS A 4 18.30 -6.34 7.64
CA LYS A 4 19.12 -5.26 8.21
C LYS A 4 19.55 -4.19 7.22
N LYS A 5 19.62 -4.55 5.93
CA LYS A 5 20.05 -3.63 4.85
C LYS A 5 18.98 -2.64 4.40
N TYR A 6 17.70 -2.91 4.69
CA TYR A 6 16.58 -2.11 4.18
C TYR A 6 15.89 -1.28 5.26
N THR A 7 15.93 -1.69 6.52
CA THR A 7 15.41 -0.90 7.65
C THR A 7 16.26 0.32 7.95
N ASP A 8 17.58 0.26 7.68
CA ASP A 8 18.50 1.39 7.88
C ASP A 8 18.44 2.46 6.77
N THR A 9 17.67 2.22 5.70
CA THR A 9 17.56 3.12 4.53
C THR A 9 16.23 3.85 4.42
N LEU A 10 15.37 3.72 5.42
CA LEU A 10 14.15 4.54 5.51
C LEU A 10 14.54 5.94 6.02
N GLY A 11 15.14 6.74 5.15
CA GLY A 11 15.36 8.16 5.42
C GLY A 11 14.02 8.85 5.65
N THR A 12 13.82 9.40 6.83
CA THR A 12 12.59 10.05 7.28
C THR A 12 12.69 11.57 7.22
N GLN A 13 13.86 12.12 6.90
CA GLN A 13 14.06 13.56 6.89
C GLN A 13 13.54 14.19 5.59
N ALA A 14 12.59 15.09 5.72
CA ALA A 14 12.18 15.98 4.65
C ALA A 14 13.39 16.81 4.17
N PRO A 15 13.52 17.06 2.84
CA PRO A 15 14.52 18.00 2.35
C PRO A 15 14.26 19.38 2.97
N SER A 16 15.32 20.08 3.30
CA SER A 16 15.22 21.49 3.69
C SER A 16 14.68 22.31 2.52
N LYS A 17 14.08 23.48 2.81
CA LYS A 17 13.62 24.40 1.76
C LYS A 17 14.76 24.78 0.79
N ALA A 18 15.97 24.99 1.32
CA ALA A 18 17.16 25.34 0.51
C ALA A 18 17.56 24.21 -0.45
N GLU A 19 17.54 22.95 0.03
CA GLU A 19 17.82 21.78 -0.83
C GLU A 19 16.77 21.60 -1.93
N TYR A 20 15.50 21.82 -1.59
CA TYR A 20 14.40 21.78 -2.56
C TYR A 20 14.53 22.87 -3.62
N GLU A 21 14.83 24.12 -3.22
CA GLU A 21 15.05 25.26 -4.11
C GLU A 21 16.32 25.08 -4.96
N ALA A 22 17.37 24.49 -4.41
CA ALA A 22 18.58 24.12 -5.14
C ALA A 22 18.40 22.96 -6.12
N GLY A 23 17.22 22.32 -6.15
CA GLY A 23 16.92 21.20 -7.03
C GLY A 23 17.54 19.87 -6.60
N VAL A 24 17.98 19.76 -5.35
CA VAL A 24 18.46 18.50 -4.79
C VAL A 24 17.28 17.53 -4.66
N VAL A 25 17.42 16.35 -5.25
CA VAL A 25 16.40 15.31 -5.19
C VAL A 25 16.58 14.51 -3.91
N PRO A 26 15.62 14.54 -2.97
CA PRO A 26 15.71 13.75 -1.76
C PRO A 26 15.59 12.25 -2.10
N ILE A 27 16.50 11.46 -1.56
CA ILE A 27 16.51 10.01 -1.71
C ILE A 27 16.00 9.39 -0.42
N ASN A 28 15.13 8.37 -0.55
CA ASN A 28 14.46 7.65 0.53
C ASN A 28 13.42 8.46 1.33
N TYR A 29 13.12 9.66 0.91
CA TYR A 29 12.01 10.43 1.44
C TYR A 29 10.77 10.25 0.55
N SER A 30 9.63 9.87 1.13
CA SER A 30 8.38 9.78 0.37
C SER A 30 7.97 11.15 -0.15
N GLY A 31 7.63 11.26 -1.43
CA GLY A 31 7.19 12.50 -2.03
C GLY A 31 5.78 12.96 -1.61
N TRP A 32 5.05 12.16 -0.83
CA TRP A 32 3.66 12.46 -0.43
C TRP A 32 3.51 13.56 0.64
N PRO A 33 4.35 13.64 1.70
CA PRO A 33 4.11 14.56 2.82
C PRO A 33 4.69 15.97 2.67
N LEU A 34 5.05 16.43 1.47
CA LEU A 34 5.83 17.66 1.25
C LEU A 34 5.19 18.96 1.76
N GLU A 35 3.86 19.06 1.86
CA GLU A 35 3.18 20.32 2.18
C GLU A 35 2.34 20.31 3.46
N GLN A 36 1.98 19.14 3.94
CA GLN A 36 1.21 19.00 5.18
C GLN A 36 1.93 18.06 6.13
N PRO A 37 2.72 18.57 7.09
CA PRO A 37 3.26 17.70 8.11
C PRO A 37 2.08 17.09 8.87
N ALA A 38 2.02 15.76 8.88
CA ALA A 38 1.07 15.05 9.70
C ALA A 38 1.32 15.36 11.18
N THR A 39 0.30 15.13 11.99
CA THR A 39 0.44 15.20 13.46
C THR A 39 1.58 14.29 13.90
N GLN A 40 2.54 14.85 14.64
CA GLN A 40 3.59 14.08 15.26
C GLN A 40 3.10 13.54 16.59
N TYR A 41 3.34 12.27 16.84
CA TYR A 41 2.97 11.59 18.08
C TYR A 41 4.23 11.40 18.93
N SER A 42 4.15 11.79 20.21
CA SER A 42 5.27 11.61 21.15
C SER A 42 5.49 10.13 21.47
N ALA A 43 6.71 9.81 21.92
CA ALA A 43 7.03 8.47 22.39
C ALA A 43 6.25 8.14 23.69
N LEU A 44 5.90 6.85 23.84
CA LEU A 44 5.35 6.34 25.09
C LEU A 44 6.40 6.42 26.19
N SER A 45 6.13 7.20 27.23
CA SER A 45 7.06 7.48 28.34
C SER A 45 6.58 6.99 29.71
N GLU A 46 5.46 6.26 29.74
CA GLU A 46 4.84 5.77 30.97
C GLU A 46 4.28 4.35 30.79
N ASP A 47 3.93 3.72 31.90
CA ASP A 47 3.25 2.43 31.92
C ASP A 47 1.75 2.67 31.98
N ILE A 48 1.00 2.17 30.98
CA ILE A 48 -0.44 2.37 30.84
C ILE A 48 -1.16 1.05 30.58
N ASP A 49 -2.48 1.07 30.76
CA ASP A 49 -3.34 -0.07 30.49
C ASP A 49 -4.27 0.23 29.28
N ALA A 50 -4.60 -0.81 28.53
CA ALA A 50 -5.58 -0.76 27.44
C ALA A 50 -6.39 -2.07 27.40
N ASP A 51 -7.49 -2.08 26.65
CA ASP A 51 -8.17 -3.34 26.31
C ASP A 51 -7.41 -4.04 25.19
N ILE A 52 -7.02 -3.27 24.16
CA ILE A 52 -6.30 -3.77 22.98
C ILE A 52 -5.12 -2.84 22.68
N VAL A 53 -3.94 -3.43 22.47
CA VAL A 53 -2.78 -2.71 21.92
C VAL A 53 -2.55 -3.14 20.47
N VAL A 54 -2.37 -2.14 19.59
CA VAL A 54 -2.07 -2.32 18.16
C VAL A 54 -0.61 -1.92 17.92
N ILE A 55 0.18 -2.78 17.31
CA ILE A 55 1.59 -2.55 17.01
C ILE A 55 1.77 -2.33 15.51
N GLY A 56 2.16 -1.10 15.14
CA GLY A 56 2.35 -0.65 13.76
C GLY A 56 1.19 0.21 13.25
N ALA A 57 1.47 1.49 12.95
CA ALA A 57 0.51 2.48 12.47
C ALA A 57 0.54 2.62 10.93
N GLY A 58 0.62 1.49 10.20
CA GLY A 58 0.34 1.42 8.77
C GLY A 58 -1.17 1.36 8.49
N LEU A 59 -1.57 1.24 7.23
CA LEU A 59 -2.99 1.19 6.80
C LEU A 59 -3.85 0.20 7.61
N ALA A 60 -3.34 -1.01 7.85
CA ALA A 60 -4.08 -2.03 8.58
C ALA A 60 -4.22 -1.67 10.07
N GLY A 61 -3.11 -1.33 10.75
CA GLY A 61 -3.14 -0.99 12.18
C GLY A 61 -3.89 0.30 12.47
N ALA A 62 -3.77 1.32 11.60
CA ALA A 62 -4.56 2.55 11.69
C ALA A 62 -6.07 2.28 11.57
N SER A 63 -6.46 1.38 10.66
CA SER A 63 -7.85 0.96 10.49
C SER A 63 -8.35 0.15 11.69
N VAL A 64 -7.54 -0.80 12.22
CA VAL A 64 -7.88 -1.52 13.44
C VAL A 64 -8.14 -0.54 14.59
N ALA A 65 -7.21 0.40 14.83
CA ALA A 65 -7.34 1.37 15.90
C ALA A 65 -8.57 2.28 15.72
N LEU A 66 -8.84 2.74 14.49
CA LEU A 66 -10.01 3.55 14.18
C LEU A 66 -11.32 2.83 14.50
N HIS A 67 -11.49 1.61 13.99
CA HIS A 67 -12.75 0.89 14.16
C HIS A 67 -12.96 0.31 15.56
N LEU A 68 -11.88 0.08 16.32
CA LEU A 68 -11.99 -0.21 17.76
C LEU A 68 -12.42 1.04 18.54
N ALA A 69 -11.83 2.21 18.22
CA ALA A 69 -12.21 3.47 18.85
C ALA A 69 -13.67 3.87 18.55
N GLU A 70 -14.15 3.64 17.32
CA GLU A 70 -15.57 3.83 16.96
C GLU A 70 -16.54 3.00 17.83
N ARG A 71 -16.04 1.90 18.40
CA ARG A 71 -16.81 1.01 19.29
C ARG A 71 -16.54 1.28 20.79
N GLY A 72 -15.77 2.32 21.11
CA GLY A 72 -15.45 2.70 22.47
C GLY A 72 -14.47 1.76 23.19
N ILE A 73 -13.75 0.91 22.46
CA ILE A 73 -12.72 0.01 23.02
C ILE A 73 -11.48 0.84 23.34
N LYS A 74 -10.97 0.73 24.57
CA LYS A 74 -9.76 1.42 25.01
C LYS A 74 -8.54 0.88 24.26
N THR A 75 -8.12 1.60 23.24
CA THR A 75 -7.10 1.17 22.28
C THR A 75 -5.85 2.02 22.39
N VAL A 76 -4.68 1.37 22.42
CA VAL A 76 -3.37 2.02 22.29
C VAL A 76 -2.71 1.56 20.99
N LEU A 77 -2.24 2.53 20.20
CA LEU A 77 -1.51 2.30 18.94
C LEU A 77 -0.05 2.70 19.12
N LEU A 78 0.87 1.75 18.91
CA LEU A 78 2.32 1.97 19.00
C LEU A 78 2.96 1.90 17.61
N GLU A 79 3.71 2.93 17.25
CA GLU A 79 4.45 3.00 15.99
C GLU A 79 5.95 3.20 16.28
N ALA A 80 6.78 2.48 15.54
CA ALA A 80 8.24 2.54 15.73
C ALA A 80 8.89 3.84 15.24
N ASP A 81 8.23 4.55 14.33
CA ASP A 81 8.57 5.86 13.76
C ASP A 81 7.32 6.75 13.90
N GLN A 82 6.77 7.27 12.82
CA GLN A 82 5.51 8.02 12.81
C GLN A 82 4.47 7.32 11.91
N PRO A 83 3.17 7.53 12.11
CA PRO A 83 2.14 6.88 11.30
C PRO A 83 2.37 7.04 9.80
N GLY A 84 2.29 5.93 9.06
CA GLY A 84 2.52 5.93 7.62
C GLY A 84 3.99 5.97 7.17
N ALA A 85 4.97 5.93 8.08
CA ALA A 85 6.40 5.94 7.73
C ALA A 85 6.84 4.74 6.88
N GLY A 86 6.18 3.59 7.02
CA GLY A 86 6.44 2.38 6.23
C GLY A 86 5.80 2.39 4.83
N ALA A 87 5.60 1.22 4.24
CA ALA A 87 5.03 1.05 2.90
C ALA A 87 3.66 1.72 2.73
N SER A 88 2.90 1.87 3.81
CA SER A 88 1.57 2.49 3.82
C SER A 88 1.58 3.95 3.36
N GLY A 89 2.54 4.77 3.74
CA GLY A 89 2.68 6.14 3.25
C GLY A 89 3.69 6.29 2.11
N ARG A 90 4.13 5.17 1.50
CA ARG A 90 5.17 5.15 0.46
C ARG A 90 4.71 4.48 -0.84
N ASN A 91 3.51 3.94 -0.88
CA ASN A 91 2.97 3.31 -2.09
C ASN A 91 2.55 4.36 -3.14
N ALA A 92 2.16 3.91 -4.33
CA ALA A 92 1.85 4.81 -5.44
C ALA A 92 0.43 5.43 -5.40
N GLY A 93 -0.33 5.23 -4.33
CA GLY A 93 -1.62 5.88 -4.12
C GLY A 93 -2.79 5.33 -4.94
N HIS A 94 -2.66 4.15 -5.54
CA HIS A 94 -3.74 3.56 -6.35
C HIS A 94 -4.86 3.00 -5.49
N ILE A 95 -6.09 3.31 -5.85
CA ILE A 95 -7.29 2.59 -5.42
C ILE A 95 -7.62 1.59 -6.52
N GLN A 96 -7.10 0.35 -6.35
CA GLN A 96 -7.38 -0.74 -7.27
C GLN A 96 -8.61 -1.52 -6.77
N PRO A 97 -9.75 -1.47 -7.49
CA PRO A 97 -11.02 -1.98 -6.98
C PRO A 97 -11.20 -3.50 -7.12
N TYR A 98 -10.22 -4.22 -7.63
CA TYR A 98 -10.30 -5.65 -7.88
C TYR A 98 -9.13 -6.43 -7.27
N LEU A 99 -9.32 -7.74 -7.12
CA LEU A 99 -8.27 -8.68 -6.72
C LEU A 99 -7.56 -9.23 -7.97
N SER A 100 -6.26 -9.37 -7.92
CA SER A 100 -5.46 -9.81 -9.07
C SER A 100 -5.74 -11.27 -9.47
N SER A 101 -6.04 -12.14 -8.50
CA SER A 101 -6.40 -13.53 -8.72
C SER A 101 -7.37 -13.98 -7.62
N LEU A 102 -8.37 -14.80 -7.93
CA LEU A 102 -9.25 -15.44 -6.95
C LEU A 102 -8.78 -16.85 -6.57
N GLU A 103 -7.81 -17.41 -7.30
CA GLU A 103 -7.34 -18.78 -7.12
C GLU A 103 -6.90 -19.12 -5.68
N PRO A 104 -6.13 -18.25 -4.97
CA PRO A 104 -5.72 -18.56 -3.60
C PRO A 104 -6.88 -18.69 -2.62
N LEU A 105 -8.01 -18.05 -2.90
CA LEU A 105 -9.20 -18.09 -2.05
C LEU A 105 -9.90 -19.45 -2.07
N ASN A 106 -9.64 -20.28 -3.09
CA ASN A 106 -10.16 -21.65 -3.16
C ASN A 106 -9.74 -22.52 -1.97
N ALA A 107 -8.65 -22.15 -1.28
CA ALA A 107 -8.20 -22.82 -0.07
C ALA A 107 -9.05 -22.48 1.18
N HIS A 108 -9.89 -21.44 1.14
CA HIS A 108 -10.82 -21.12 2.22
C HIS A 108 -11.95 -22.16 2.27
N LYS A 109 -12.49 -22.42 3.48
CA LYS A 109 -13.55 -23.42 3.70
C LYS A 109 -14.78 -23.23 2.83
N ASP A 110 -15.09 -21.98 2.47
CA ASP A 110 -16.24 -21.58 1.65
C ASP A 110 -15.86 -21.27 0.20
N GLY A 111 -14.63 -21.61 -0.23
CA GLY A 111 -14.09 -21.26 -1.54
C GLY A 111 -13.82 -19.77 -1.71
N GLY A 112 -13.66 -19.03 -0.60
CA GLY A 112 -13.38 -17.60 -0.60
C GLY A 112 -14.59 -16.68 -0.79
N ARG A 113 -15.80 -17.23 -0.78
CA ARG A 113 -17.01 -16.44 -1.00
C ARG A 113 -17.17 -15.31 0.03
N LYS A 114 -17.01 -15.59 1.33
CA LYS A 114 -17.05 -14.58 2.40
C LYS A 114 -16.07 -13.44 2.15
N PHE A 115 -14.86 -13.75 1.68
CA PHE A 115 -13.86 -12.74 1.36
C PHE A 115 -14.26 -11.90 0.15
N VAL A 116 -14.71 -12.51 -0.95
CA VAL A 116 -15.09 -11.79 -2.17
C VAL A 116 -16.33 -10.91 -1.91
N ASP A 117 -17.34 -11.42 -1.21
CA ASP A 117 -18.54 -10.66 -0.85
C ASP A 117 -18.19 -9.45 0.05
N TYR A 118 -17.33 -9.66 1.04
CA TYR A 118 -16.87 -8.58 1.91
C TYR A 118 -16.04 -7.53 1.14
N PHE A 119 -15.12 -7.99 0.29
CA PHE A 119 -14.31 -7.12 -0.55
C PHE A 119 -15.18 -6.27 -1.49
N THR A 120 -16.14 -6.90 -2.15
CA THR A 120 -17.06 -6.23 -3.07
C THR A 120 -17.94 -5.21 -2.35
N SER A 121 -18.48 -5.57 -1.18
CA SER A 121 -19.34 -4.69 -0.40
C SER A 121 -18.61 -3.46 0.15
N ASN A 122 -17.32 -3.57 0.38
CA ASN A 122 -16.49 -2.50 0.95
C ASN A 122 -15.53 -1.86 -0.07
N ARG A 123 -15.73 -2.06 -1.37
CA ARG A 123 -14.81 -1.58 -2.41
C ARG A 123 -14.56 -0.07 -2.41
N ASN A 124 -15.45 0.71 -1.80
CA ASN A 124 -15.35 2.17 -1.67
C ASN A 124 -14.80 2.62 -0.30
N ILE A 125 -14.32 1.70 0.55
CA ILE A 125 -13.95 1.99 1.95
C ILE A 125 -13.07 3.23 2.13
N ILE A 126 -12.12 3.50 1.23
CA ILE A 126 -11.24 4.67 1.31
C ILE A 126 -12.05 5.96 1.18
N VAL A 127 -12.89 6.02 0.15
CA VAL A 127 -13.76 7.19 -0.13
C VAL A 127 -14.78 7.37 1.01
N ASP A 128 -15.34 6.27 1.49
CA ASP A 128 -16.35 6.28 2.54
C ASP A 128 -15.75 6.73 3.89
N LEU A 129 -14.56 6.26 4.26
CA LEU A 129 -13.86 6.70 5.46
C LEU A 129 -13.46 8.18 5.36
N CYS A 130 -12.95 8.62 4.21
CA CYS A 130 -12.62 10.04 4.00
C CYS A 130 -13.87 10.91 4.17
N ARG A 131 -14.98 10.53 3.58
CA ARG A 131 -16.26 11.27 3.69
C ARG A 131 -16.81 11.23 5.11
N LYS A 132 -16.86 10.05 5.74
CA LYS A 132 -17.44 9.85 7.07
C LYS A 132 -16.72 10.66 8.14
N HIS A 133 -15.39 10.72 8.07
CA HIS A 133 -14.55 11.31 9.12
C HIS A 133 -13.92 12.65 8.74
N GLY A 134 -14.20 13.17 7.53
CA GLY A 134 -13.60 14.41 7.05
C GLY A 134 -12.07 14.30 6.88
N ILE A 135 -11.58 13.13 6.45
CA ILE A 135 -10.15 12.92 6.19
C ILE A 135 -9.81 13.54 4.84
N ASP A 136 -9.00 14.60 4.86
CA ASP A 136 -8.45 15.22 3.66
C ASP A 136 -7.20 14.46 3.21
N ALA A 137 -7.39 13.51 2.30
CA ALA A 137 -6.35 12.62 1.81
C ALA A 137 -6.18 12.69 0.28
N ASP A 138 -6.56 13.81 -0.34
CA ASP A 138 -6.44 13.95 -1.81
C ASP A 138 -7.06 12.74 -2.55
N VAL A 139 -8.25 12.33 -2.10
CA VAL A 139 -8.93 11.17 -2.66
C VAL A 139 -9.77 11.54 -3.87
N HIS A 140 -9.52 10.87 -4.99
CA HIS A 140 -10.27 11.03 -6.24
C HIS A 140 -10.69 9.68 -6.78
N GLN A 141 -11.99 9.49 -6.96
CA GLN A 141 -12.57 8.31 -7.62
C GLN A 141 -12.85 8.64 -9.09
N ASN A 142 -11.78 8.96 -9.83
CA ASN A 142 -11.79 9.35 -11.25
C ASN A 142 -11.54 8.18 -12.19
N GLY A 143 -11.67 6.96 -11.69
CA GLY A 143 -11.51 5.72 -12.42
C GLY A 143 -10.07 5.19 -12.46
N MET A 144 -9.97 3.90 -12.78
CA MET A 144 -8.71 3.24 -13.09
C MET A 144 -8.79 2.62 -14.48
N ILE A 145 -7.76 2.80 -15.29
CA ILE A 145 -7.67 2.29 -16.66
C ILE A 145 -6.58 1.22 -16.74
N ASP A 146 -6.97 -0.02 -17.08
CA ASP A 146 -6.06 -1.04 -17.58
C ASP A 146 -6.03 -0.93 -19.10
N ALA A 147 -4.95 -0.44 -19.70
CA ALA A 147 -4.85 -0.19 -21.15
C ALA A 147 -3.92 -1.17 -21.86
N ALA A 148 -4.38 -1.73 -22.96
CA ALA A 148 -3.64 -2.65 -23.81
C ALA A 148 -3.52 -2.13 -25.24
N LYS A 149 -2.41 -2.43 -25.91
CA LYS A 149 -2.18 -2.07 -27.31
C LYS A 149 -3.04 -2.88 -28.28
N LYS A 150 -3.49 -4.05 -27.87
CA LYS A 150 -4.31 -4.98 -28.65
C LYS A 150 -5.46 -5.50 -27.80
N PRO A 151 -6.54 -5.98 -28.41
CA PRO A 151 -7.60 -6.70 -27.69
C PRO A 151 -7.02 -7.83 -26.84
N SER A 152 -7.48 -7.93 -25.60
CA SER A 152 -6.96 -8.88 -24.60
C SER A 152 -8.10 -9.75 -24.06
N ALA A 153 -8.06 -11.02 -24.36
CA ALA A 153 -9.00 -12.00 -23.82
C ALA A 153 -8.91 -12.11 -22.29
N GLU A 154 -7.74 -11.83 -21.72
CA GLU A 154 -7.54 -11.80 -20.28
C GLU A 154 -8.30 -10.63 -19.63
N LEU A 155 -8.18 -9.42 -20.20
CA LEU A 155 -8.94 -8.26 -19.73
C LEU A 155 -10.44 -8.47 -19.91
N GLU A 156 -10.89 -9.04 -21.03
CA GLU A 156 -12.31 -9.34 -21.24
C GLU A 156 -12.85 -10.33 -20.21
N LYS A 157 -12.12 -11.41 -19.93
CA LYS A 157 -12.48 -12.38 -18.89
C LYS A 157 -12.53 -11.71 -17.50
N LYS A 158 -11.56 -10.85 -17.20
CA LYS A 158 -11.50 -10.08 -15.97
C LYS A 158 -12.70 -9.13 -15.81
N ALA A 159 -13.07 -8.40 -16.89
CA ALA A 159 -14.24 -7.54 -16.88
C ALA A 159 -15.52 -8.34 -16.60
N LYS A 160 -15.77 -9.42 -17.32
CA LYS A 160 -16.95 -10.29 -17.12
C LYS A 160 -17.05 -10.82 -15.69
N LEU A 161 -15.92 -11.27 -15.13
CA LEU A 161 -15.85 -11.76 -13.76
C LEU A 161 -16.29 -10.69 -12.76
N TRP A 162 -15.71 -9.48 -12.82
CA TRP A 162 -16.01 -8.46 -11.82
C TRP A 162 -17.34 -7.75 -12.07
N GLN A 163 -17.81 -7.64 -13.32
CA GLN A 163 -19.17 -7.23 -13.63
C GLN A 163 -20.20 -8.18 -13.01
N SER A 164 -19.96 -9.50 -12.97
CA SER A 164 -20.84 -10.44 -12.28
C SER A 164 -20.87 -10.26 -10.76
N HIS A 165 -19.89 -9.58 -10.18
CA HIS A 165 -19.85 -9.13 -8.78
C HIS A 165 -20.37 -7.68 -8.58
N GLY A 166 -21.03 -7.10 -9.58
CA GLY A 166 -21.67 -5.79 -9.49
C GLY A 166 -20.74 -4.59 -9.63
N TYR A 167 -19.56 -4.77 -10.25
CA TYR A 167 -18.67 -3.66 -10.58
C TYR A 167 -19.10 -2.95 -11.86
N ASN A 168 -18.94 -1.62 -11.86
CA ASN A 168 -19.16 -0.80 -13.03
C ASN A 168 -17.87 -0.73 -13.85
N ILE A 169 -17.80 -1.49 -14.94
CA ILE A 169 -16.62 -1.63 -15.79
C ILE A 169 -17.04 -1.42 -17.24
N ASP A 170 -16.43 -0.44 -17.90
CA ASP A 170 -16.57 -0.24 -19.34
C ASP A 170 -15.39 -0.90 -20.07
N ILE A 171 -15.69 -1.64 -21.13
CA ILE A 171 -14.69 -2.02 -22.14
C ILE A 171 -14.62 -0.84 -23.12
N ILE A 172 -13.43 -0.23 -23.21
CA ILE A 172 -13.22 1.00 -23.98
C ILE A 172 -12.22 0.78 -25.11
N GLY A 173 -12.54 1.36 -26.27
CA GLY A 173 -11.72 1.29 -27.49
C GLY A 173 -10.79 2.49 -27.67
N ALA A 174 -10.10 2.53 -28.81
CA ALA A 174 -9.05 3.48 -29.16
C ALA A 174 -9.45 4.96 -28.96
N ASP A 175 -10.61 5.37 -29.50
CA ASP A 175 -11.04 6.78 -29.46
C ASP A 175 -11.26 7.26 -28.01
N LYS A 176 -11.91 6.43 -27.19
CA LYS A 176 -12.16 6.74 -25.78
C LYS A 176 -10.85 6.75 -25.00
N LEU A 177 -9.95 5.76 -25.22
CA LEU A 177 -8.62 5.74 -24.61
C LEU A 177 -7.80 6.96 -25.00
N LYS A 178 -7.81 7.35 -26.28
CA LYS A 178 -7.13 8.57 -26.76
C LYS A 178 -7.67 9.82 -26.06
N SER A 179 -8.98 9.95 -25.93
CA SER A 179 -9.58 11.11 -25.24
C SER A 179 -9.26 11.16 -23.76
N MET A 180 -9.16 10.00 -23.09
CA MET A 180 -8.90 9.92 -21.65
C MET A 180 -7.40 9.98 -21.31
N LEU A 181 -6.55 9.30 -22.08
CA LEU A 181 -5.12 9.19 -21.79
C LEU A 181 -4.25 10.22 -22.56
N GLY A 182 -4.76 10.84 -23.65
CA GLY A 182 -3.97 11.76 -24.46
C GLY A 182 -2.98 11.07 -25.41
N THR A 183 -3.13 9.78 -25.64
CA THR A 183 -2.25 8.98 -26.52
C THR A 183 -3.04 8.00 -27.39
N ASP A 184 -2.52 7.68 -28.55
CA ASP A 184 -3.06 6.69 -29.50
C ASP A 184 -2.33 5.34 -29.45
N VAL A 185 -1.48 5.13 -28.48
CA VAL A 185 -0.72 3.88 -28.30
C VAL A 185 -1.61 2.71 -27.93
N TYR A 186 -2.75 2.94 -27.28
CA TYR A 186 -3.62 1.89 -26.76
C TYR A 186 -4.93 1.83 -27.54
N ASN A 187 -5.37 0.60 -27.86
CA ASN A 187 -6.55 0.34 -28.67
C ASN A 187 -7.64 -0.43 -27.92
N TYR A 188 -7.35 -0.94 -26.72
CA TYR A 188 -8.27 -1.70 -25.91
C TYR A 188 -8.02 -1.43 -24.43
N GLY A 189 -9.06 -1.37 -23.63
CA GLY A 189 -8.86 -1.18 -22.18
C GLY A 189 -10.12 -1.41 -21.37
N LEU A 190 -9.94 -1.45 -20.05
CA LEU A 190 -11.00 -1.48 -19.06
C LEU A 190 -10.97 -0.18 -18.26
N LEU A 191 -12.11 0.48 -18.15
CA LEU A 191 -12.33 1.58 -17.21
C LEU A 191 -13.12 1.05 -16.02
N TRP A 192 -12.48 1.05 -14.86
CA TRP A 192 -13.05 0.69 -13.56
C TRP A 192 -13.53 1.96 -12.87
N HIS A 193 -14.84 2.18 -12.79
CA HIS A 193 -15.40 3.41 -12.22
C HIS A 193 -15.18 3.53 -10.71
N GLU A 194 -15.06 2.41 -9.99
CA GLU A 194 -14.74 2.39 -8.55
C GLU A 194 -13.25 2.61 -8.26
N GLY A 195 -12.41 2.61 -9.29
CA GLY A 195 -10.98 2.90 -9.18
C GLY A 195 -10.69 4.38 -8.98
N GLY A 196 -9.46 4.67 -8.56
CA GLY A 196 -9.03 6.05 -8.35
C GLY A 196 -7.71 6.16 -7.63
N GLN A 197 -7.49 7.29 -7.00
CA GLN A 197 -6.26 7.60 -6.28
C GLN A 197 -6.52 8.19 -4.90
N VAL A 198 -5.51 8.10 -4.04
CA VAL A 198 -5.47 8.66 -2.70
C VAL A 198 -4.03 9.05 -2.36
N ASN A 199 -3.83 10.09 -1.57
CA ASN A 199 -2.55 10.28 -0.90
C ASN A 199 -2.47 9.30 0.28
N PRO A 200 -1.70 8.21 0.17
CA PRO A 200 -1.73 7.12 1.14
C PRO A 200 -1.13 7.52 2.49
N TYR A 201 -0.24 8.52 2.50
CA TYR A 201 0.34 9.07 3.72
C TYR A 201 -0.72 9.87 4.51
N LEU A 202 -1.41 10.79 3.85
CA LEU A 202 -2.47 11.59 4.47
C LEU A 202 -3.64 10.70 4.91
N PHE A 203 -4.01 9.70 4.12
CA PHE A 203 -5.07 8.76 4.48
C PHE A 203 -4.73 7.95 5.74
N THR A 204 -3.51 7.40 5.82
CA THR A 204 -3.06 6.64 6.99
C THR A 204 -3.04 7.52 8.24
N ASN A 205 -2.47 8.72 8.14
CA ASN A 205 -2.43 9.69 9.25
C ASN A 205 -3.82 10.18 9.64
N GLY A 206 -4.71 10.40 8.67
CA GLY A 206 -6.10 10.78 8.90
C GLY A 206 -6.88 9.73 9.69
N MET A 207 -6.68 8.44 9.39
CA MET A 207 -7.27 7.36 10.18
C MET A 207 -6.76 7.36 11.64
N VAL A 208 -5.45 7.52 11.85
CA VAL A 208 -4.87 7.58 13.21
C VAL A 208 -5.36 8.81 13.95
N SER A 209 -5.36 9.98 13.34
CA SER A 209 -5.90 11.20 13.93
C SER A 209 -7.37 11.06 14.31
N THR A 210 -8.15 10.40 13.47
CA THR A 210 -9.57 10.12 13.75
C THR A 210 -9.72 9.15 14.92
N ALA A 211 -8.92 8.07 14.96
CA ALA A 211 -8.93 7.14 16.09
C ALA A 211 -8.65 7.86 17.43
N VAL A 212 -7.66 8.77 17.42
CA VAL A 212 -7.34 9.60 18.62
C VAL A 212 -8.48 10.53 19.00
N LYS A 213 -9.14 11.19 18.04
CA LYS A 213 -10.33 12.02 18.31
C LYS A 213 -11.47 11.21 18.91
N LEU A 214 -11.55 9.91 18.61
CA LEU A 214 -12.54 8.99 19.15
C LEU A 214 -12.12 8.29 20.45
N GLY A 215 -10.95 8.66 21.01
CA GLY A 215 -10.52 8.20 22.34
C GLY A 215 -9.40 7.16 22.33
N ALA A 216 -8.87 6.74 21.18
CA ALA A 216 -7.65 5.94 21.14
C ALA A 216 -6.43 6.78 21.56
N GLN A 217 -5.39 6.12 22.07
CA GLN A 217 -4.08 6.74 22.31
C GLN A 217 -3.09 6.26 21.24
N ALA A 218 -2.34 7.18 20.64
CA ALA A 218 -1.34 6.85 19.63
C ALA A 218 0.02 7.41 20.05
N TYR A 219 1.07 6.59 19.89
CA TYR A 219 2.44 6.92 20.22
C TYR A 219 3.34 6.62 19.02
N GLY A 220 4.05 7.65 18.54
CA GLY A 220 5.16 7.53 17.59
C GLY A 220 6.47 7.26 18.31
N ASP A 221 7.56 7.04 17.58
CA ASP A 221 8.91 6.76 18.12
C ASP A 221 8.91 5.73 19.27
N SER A 222 7.94 4.81 19.21
CA SER A 222 7.59 3.84 20.25
C SER A 222 7.80 2.41 19.77
N ARG A 223 9.01 2.12 19.28
CA ARG A 223 9.38 0.77 18.83
C ARG A 223 9.18 -0.25 19.92
N VAL A 224 8.34 -1.24 19.66
CA VAL A 224 8.15 -2.37 20.56
C VAL A 224 9.39 -3.27 20.56
N ILE A 225 9.92 -3.56 21.74
CA ILE A 225 11.12 -4.36 21.96
C ILE A 225 10.85 -5.69 22.64
N ALA A 226 9.69 -5.85 23.27
CA ALA A 226 9.25 -7.12 23.86
C ALA A 226 7.72 -7.16 24.01
N CYS A 227 7.18 -8.37 24.08
CA CYS A 227 5.79 -8.65 24.36
C CYS A 227 5.74 -9.90 25.28
N ASP A 228 5.52 -9.68 26.57
CA ASP A 228 5.62 -10.68 27.61
C ASP A 228 4.25 -10.98 28.24
N PRO A 229 3.91 -12.25 28.53
CA PRO A 229 2.68 -12.57 29.23
C PRO A 229 2.73 -12.11 30.69
N VAL A 230 1.64 -11.51 31.18
CA VAL A 230 1.47 -11.07 32.58
C VAL A 230 0.06 -11.47 33.06
N GLY A 231 -0.04 -12.57 33.78
CA GLY A 231 -1.34 -13.15 34.14
C GLY A 231 -2.14 -13.55 32.90
N SER A 232 -3.34 -13.02 32.76
CA SER A 232 -4.20 -13.19 31.57
C SER A 232 -3.96 -12.13 30.48
N ASN A 233 -3.07 -11.18 30.73
CA ASN A 233 -2.77 -10.05 29.85
C ASN A 233 -1.38 -10.17 29.25
N TRP A 234 -1.06 -9.21 28.38
CA TRP A 234 0.23 -9.03 27.74
C TRP A 234 0.82 -7.67 28.08
N ARG A 235 2.10 -7.63 28.43
CA ARG A 235 2.87 -6.39 28.59
C ARG A 235 3.71 -6.15 27.35
N VAL A 236 3.36 -5.13 26.60
CA VAL A 236 4.05 -4.68 25.39
C VAL A 236 4.99 -3.54 25.78
N ARG A 237 6.31 -3.76 25.63
CA ARG A 237 7.35 -2.83 26.09
C ARG A 237 8.00 -2.07 24.93
N THR A 238 8.19 -0.77 25.14
CA THR A 238 9.08 0.10 24.35
C THR A 238 10.37 0.39 25.11
N ALA A 239 11.21 1.29 24.61
CA ALA A 239 12.41 1.71 25.34
C ALA A 239 12.11 2.53 26.61
N THR A 240 10.96 3.22 26.65
CA THR A 240 10.66 4.26 27.64
C THR A 240 9.32 4.08 28.37
N GLY A 241 8.53 3.05 28.01
CA GLY A 241 7.25 2.77 28.67
C GLY A 241 6.71 1.41 28.28
N SER A 242 5.54 1.05 28.83
CA SER A 242 4.86 -0.20 28.48
C SER A 242 3.33 -0.04 28.43
N VAL A 243 2.68 -0.94 27.67
CA VAL A 243 1.22 -1.09 27.66
C VAL A 243 0.86 -2.48 28.14
N THR A 244 -0.03 -2.57 29.15
CA THR A 244 -0.61 -3.85 29.56
C THR A 244 -2.01 -3.95 28.95
N ALA A 245 -2.28 -5.01 28.18
CA ALA A 245 -3.55 -5.19 27.48
C ALA A 245 -3.98 -6.67 27.46
N ALA A 246 -5.29 -6.91 27.40
CA ALA A 246 -5.85 -8.25 27.25
C ALA A 246 -5.57 -8.83 25.85
N GLN A 247 -5.49 -7.97 24.82
CA GLN A 247 -5.27 -8.40 23.45
C GLN A 247 -4.19 -7.55 22.75
N VAL A 248 -3.45 -8.19 21.85
CA VAL A 248 -2.39 -7.58 21.05
C VAL A 248 -2.64 -7.84 19.57
N VAL A 249 -2.65 -6.79 18.75
CA VAL A 249 -2.75 -6.89 17.30
C VAL A 249 -1.44 -6.40 16.66
N ILE A 250 -0.77 -7.27 15.93
CA ILE A 250 0.52 -6.99 15.30
C ILE A 250 0.30 -6.70 13.82
N CYS A 251 0.59 -5.46 13.40
CA CYS A 251 0.42 -4.96 12.03
C CYS A 251 1.74 -4.43 11.43
N THR A 252 2.86 -5.01 11.82
CA THR A 252 4.21 -4.55 11.48
C THR A 252 4.65 -4.92 10.06
N SER A 253 3.96 -5.88 9.41
CA SER A 253 4.17 -6.28 8.00
C SER A 253 5.67 -6.44 7.66
N GLY A 254 6.16 -5.77 6.62
CA GLY A 254 7.55 -5.85 6.18
C GLY A 254 8.60 -5.40 7.20
N HIS A 255 8.21 -4.75 8.29
CA HIS A 255 9.08 -4.30 9.36
C HIS A 255 9.09 -5.22 10.59
N THR A 256 8.44 -6.38 10.51
CA THR A 256 8.46 -7.39 11.58
C THR A 256 9.88 -7.87 11.82
N GLY A 257 10.35 -7.70 13.06
CA GLY A 257 11.68 -8.14 13.50
C GLY A 257 11.62 -9.38 14.41
N ASN A 258 12.74 -9.68 15.06
CA ASN A 258 12.88 -10.83 15.96
C ASN A 258 12.68 -10.47 17.44
N ALA A 259 12.30 -9.24 17.75
CA ALA A 259 12.21 -8.76 19.13
C ALA A 259 11.08 -9.48 19.92
N PHE A 260 10.00 -9.82 19.22
CA PHE A 260 8.86 -10.56 19.77
C PHE A 260 8.19 -11.35 18.63
N PHE A 261 7.72 -12.55 18.92
CA PHE A 261 7.08 -13.46 17.96
C PHE A 261 7.82 -13.57 16.62
N PRO A 262 9.08 -14.05 16.62
CA PRO A 262 9.92 -14.09 15.42
C PRO A 262 9.35 -14.96 14.29
N GLU A 263 8.46 -15.90 14.62
CA GLU A 263 7.75 -16.73 13.64
C GLU A 263 6.98 -15.89 12.62
N LEU A 264 6.45 -14.72 13.00
CA LEU A 264 5.74 -13.84 12.07
C LEU A 264 6.66 -13.29 10.96
N GLN A 265 7.92 -13.01 11.27
CA GLN A 265 8.90 -12.59 10.27
C GLN A 265 9.12 -13.67 9.21
N HIS A 266 9.07 -14.93 9.61
CA HIS A 266 9.31 -16.06 8.72
C HIS A 266 8.11 -16.38 7.78
N THR A 267 6.94 -15.75 7.99
CA THR A 267 5.76 -15.96 7.14
C THR A 267 5.80 -15.19 5.82
N GLN A 268 6.88 -14.47 5.51
CA GLN A 268 6.88 -13.40 4.50
C GLN A 268 7.89 -13.62 3.37
N TYR A 269 7.47 -13.21 2.19
CA TYR A 269 8.35 -12.95 1.05
C TYR A 269 8.54 -11.44 0.89
N PRO A 270 9.68 -10.88 1.35
CA PRO A 270 9.93 -9.44 1.24
C PRO A 270 10.21 -9.05 -0.21
N LEU A 271 9.77 -7.84 -0.59
CA LEU A 271 10.06 -7.25 -1.88
C LEU A 271 10.22 -5.74 -1.74
N VAL A 272 11.36 -5.23 -2.21
CA VAL A 272 11.61 -3.79 -2.27
C VAL A 272 10.99 -3.23 -3.55
N ALA A 273 10.20 -2.18 -3.40
CA ALA A 273 9.72 -1.32 -4.47
C ALA A 273 10.35 0.07 -4.37
N CYS A 274 10.34 0.83 -5.44
CA CYS A 274 10.67 2.25 -5.42
C CYS A 274 9.54 3.08 -6.03
N GLY A 275 9.32 4.25 -5.45
CA GLY A 275 8.44 5.28 -5.96
C GLY A 275 9.23 6.50 -6.40
N LEU A 276 8.67 7.28 -7.28
CA LEU A 276 9.20 8.56 -7.70
C LEU A 276 8.05 9.54 -8.01
N ALA A 277 8.34 10.83 -7.83
CA ALA A 277 7.47 11.92 -8.22
C ALA A 277 8.24 12.89 -9.14
N THR A 278 7.56 13.39 -10.17
CA THR A 278 8.08 14.52 -10.96
C THR A 278 7.89 15.83 -10.19
N ARG A 279 8.56 16.90 -10.61
CA ARG A 279 8.11 18.25 -10.29
C ARG A 279 6.73 18.49 -10.91
N PRO A 280 5.96 19.46 -10.40
CA PRO A 280 4.67 19.81 -11.00
C PRO A 280 4.79 20.06 -12.50
N LEU A 281 3.88 19.46 -13.27
CA LEU A 281 3.79 19.65 -14.71
C LEU A 281 2.94 20.87 -15.03
N SER A 282 3.20 21.52 -16.19
CA SER A 282 2.35 22.57 -16.70
C SER A 282 0.99 22.02 -17.17
N ASP A 283 -0.01 22.90 -17.23
CA ASP A 283 -1.35 22.53 -17.72
C ASP A 283 -1.30 22.02 -19.16
N ASP A 284 -0.44 22.57 -20.02
CA ASP A 284 -0.22 22.09 -21.39
C ASP A 284 0.26 20.64 -21.42
N LEU A 285 1.17 20.26 -20.52
CA LEU A 285 1.62 18.87 -20.40
C LEU A 285 0.53 17.96 -19.88
N LEU A 286 -0.26 18.41 -18.90
CA LEU A 286 -1.40 17.64 -18.37
C LEU A 286 -2.52 17.47 -19.39
N ALA A 287 -2.70 18.39 -20.31
CA ALA A 287 -3.67 18.26 -21.40
C ALA A 287 -3.32 17.11 -22.37
N ILE A 288 -2.04 16.70 -22.44
CA ILE A 288 -1.54 15.62 -23.30
C ILE A 288 -1.10 14.38 -22.55
N ILE A 289 -0.92 14.45 -21.23
CA ILE A 289 -0.59 13.31 -20.38
C ILE A 289 -1.78 12.99 -19.49
N ASN A 290 -2.54 11.99 -19.86
CA ASN A 290 -3.67 11.49 -19.07
C ASN A 290 -4.65 12.60 -18.62
N PRO A 291 -5.28 13.34 -19.56
CA PRO A 291 -6.18 14.46 -19.24
C PRO A 291 -7.37 14.05 -18.36
N SER A 292 -7.78 12.78 -18.37
CA SER A 292 -8.81 12.29 -17.46
C SER A 292 -8.35 12.21 -15.98
N ARG A 293 -7.05 12.25 -15.74
CA ARG A 293 -6.44 12.00 -14.42
C ARG A 293 -6.82 10.65 -13.79
N SER A 294 -7.41 9.72 -14.57
CA SER A 294 -7.67 8.37 -14.09
C SER A 294 -6.37 7.65 -13.76
N VAL A 295 -6.37 6.82 -12.74
CA VAL A 295 -5.21 5.94 -12.53
C VAL A 295 -5.02 5.09 -13.76
N PHE A 296 -3.80 5.02 -14.26
CA PHE A 296 -3.51 4.34 -15.51
C PHE A 296 -2.39 3.32 -15.34
N ALA A 297 -2.62 2.11 -15.84
CA ALA A 297 -1.62 1.06 -15.91
C ALA A 297 -1.68 0.36 -17.28
N GLN A 298 -0.50 0.08 -17.85
CA GLN A 298 -0.40 -0.72 -19.07
C GLN A 298 -0.59 -2.20 -18.75
N HIS A 299 -1.36 -2.91 -19.57
CA HIS A 299 -1.52 -4.36 -19.54
C HIS A 299 -0.77 -4.98 -20.74
N PRO A 300 -0.11 -6.15 -20.59
CA PRO A 300 -0.01 -6.99 -19.39
C PRO A 300 1.08 -6.56 -18.38
N ALA A 301 1.96 -5.67 -18.73
CA ALA A 301 3.11 -5.30 -17.90
C ALA A 301 2.98 -3.86 -17.36
N GLY A 302 2.26 -3.68 -16.26
CA GLY A 302 2.11 -2.40 -15.56
C GLY A 302 3.39 -1.96 -14.83
N LEU A 303 4.49 -1.72 -15.56
CA LEU A 303 5.80 -1.37 -14.98
C LEU A 303 5.84 0.01 -14.32
N TYR A 304 5.02 0.93 -14.81
CA TYR A 304 4.98 2.33 -14.39
C TYR A 304 3.53 2.83 -14.36
N PRO A 305 2.73 2.35 -13.41
CA PRO A 305 1.40 2.91 -13.25
C PRO A 305 1.48 4.38 -12.89
N ILE A 306 0.59 5.20 -13.42
CA ILE A 306 0.63 6.66 -13.31
C ILE A 306 -0.54 7.16 -12.46
N VAL A 307 -0.21 8.00 -11.50
CA VAL A 307 -1.14 8.85 -10.75
C VAL A 307 -0.75 10.31 -11.00
N ILE A 308 -1.73 11.19 -11.13
CA ILE A 308 -1.53 12.65 -11.15
C ILE A 308 -2.18 13.21 -9.90
N ASP A 309 -1.36 13.72 -8.97
CA ASP A 309 -1.84 14.27 -7.71
C ASP A 309 -2.35 15.73 -7.83
N ASN A 310 -2.86 16.29 -6.72
CA ASN A 310 -3.37 17.67 -6.66
C ASN A 310 -2.29 18.74 -6.92
N ARG A 311 -1.01 18.38 -6.83
CA ARG A 311 0.10 19.26 -7.19
C ARG A 311 0.52 19.14 -8.65
N ASN A 312 -0.26 18.45 -9.48
CA ASN A 312 0.05 18.22 -10.89
C ASN A 312 1.35 17.43 -11.12
N ARG A 313 1.75 16.56 -10.18
CA ARG A 313 2.93 15.71 -10.30
C ARG A 313 2.52 14.33 -10.85
N LEU A 314 3.36 13.76 -11.70
CA LEU A 314 3.27 12.33 -12.00
C LEU A 314 3.93 11.55 -10.87
N ILE A 315 3.17 10.64 -10.29
CA ILE A 315 3.67 9.70 -9.30
C ILE A 315 3.58 8.30 -9.89
N THR A 316 4.66 7.54 -9.75
CA THR A 316 4.72 6.16 -10.19
C THR A 316 5.55 5.31 -9.26
N ALA A 317 5.41 4.00 -9.38
CA ALA A 317 6.22 3.03 -8.66
C ALA A 317 6.73 1.93 -9.60
N THR A 318 7.88 1.36 -9.25
CA THR A 318 8.43 0.21 -9.96
C THR A 318 9.27 -0.64 -9.00
N ILE A 319 9.78 -1.77 -9.47
CA ILE A 319 10.64 -2.65 -8.68
C ILE A 319 12.10 -2.46 -9.11
N PRO A 320 13.01 -2.03 -8.21
CA PRO A 320 14.41 -1.81 -8.56
C PRO A 320 15.18 -3.13 -8.68
N GLY A 321 16.26 -3.15 -9.46
CA GLY A 321 17.18 -4.29 -9.54
C GLY A 321 17.90 -4.56 -8.21
N MET A 322 18.40 -5.79 -8.02
CA MET A 322 19.14 -6.20 -6.82
C MET A 322 20.35 -5.32 -6.57
N GLY A 323 20.51 -4.86 -5.31
CA GLY A 323 21.64 -4.00 -4.89
C GLY A 323 21.68 -2.62 -5.55
N ARG A 324 20.62 -2.19 -6.24
CA ARG A 324 20.57 -0.95 -7.01
C ARG A 324 19.36 -0.07 -6.65
N ALA A 325 18.75 -0.29 -5.50
CA ALA A 325 17.56 0.45 -5.07
C ALA A 325 17.80 1.97 -4.91
N GLN A 326 19.03 2.38 -4.71
CA GLN A 326 19.41 3.80 -4.51
C GLN A 326 19.74 4.55 -5.81
N GLN A 327 19.64 3.90 -6.98
CA GLN A 327 19.99 4.53 -8.27
C GLN A 327 18.79 5.32 -8.84
N ALA A 328 18.41 6.41 -8.18
CA ALA A 328 17.24 7.23 -8.53
C ALA A 328 17.24 7.68 -10.00
N ASP A 329 18.33 8.27 -10.47
CA ASP A 329 18.48 8.77 -11.86
C ASP A 329 18.21 7.68 -12.89
N LYS A 330 18.67 6.47 -12.63
CA LYS A 330 18.47 5.33 -13.51
C LYS A 330 16.98 4.96 -13.64
N TYR A 331 16.25 4.92 -12.53
CA TYR A 331 14.83 4.56 -12.57
C TYR A 331 13.98 5.69 -13.12
N PHE A 332 14.37 6.93 -12.86
CA PHE A 332 13.75 8.07 -13.49
C PHE A 332 14.00 8.07 -15.03
N ALA A 333 15.21 7.80 -15.49
CA ALA A 333 15.50 7.65 -16.91
C ALA A 333 14.72 6.49 -17.58
N TYR A 334 14.45 5.40 -16.86
CA TYR A 334 13.57 4.34 -17.35
C TYR A 334 12.12 4.81 -17.46
N PHE A 335 11.62 5.52 -16.45
CA PHE A 335 10.29 6.10 -16.45
C PHE A 335 10.14 7.13 -17.58
N LEU A 336 11.09 8.04 -17.79
CA LEU A 336 11.05 9.01 -18.89
C LEU A 336 10.99 8.33 -20.26
N ARG A 337 11.76 7.27 -20.47
CA ARG A 337 11.71 6.50 -21.74
C ARG A 337 10.33 5.87 -21.96
N TYR A 338 9.73 5.31 -20.92
CA TYR A 338 8.37 4.81 -20.96
C TYR A 338 7.39 5.95 -21.28
N LEU A 339 7.48 7.08 -20.57
CA LEU A 339 6.62 8.23 -20.76
C LEU A 339 6.68 8.78 -22.19
N HIS A 340 7.89 8.94 -22.74
CA HIS A 340 8.08 9.46 -24.11
C HIS A 340 7.62 8.49 -25.21
N ARG A 341 7.54 7.19 -24.94
CA ARG A 341 6.92 6.23 -25.85
C ARG A 341 5.41 6.27 -25.76
N THR A 342 4.90 6.33 -24.56
CA THR A 342 3.46 6.37 -24.28
C THR A 342 2.84 7.71 -24.73
N PHE A 343 3.56 8.79 -24.50
CA PHE A 343 3.14 10.16 -24.84
C PHE A 343 4.21 10.86 -25.69
N PRO A 344 4.27 10.59 -27.02
CA PRO A 344 5.33 11.10 -27.88
C PRO A 344 5.49 12.63 -27.89
N ALA A 345 4.42 13.37 -27.67
CA ALA A 345 4.43 14.82 -27.56
C ALA A 345 5.28 15.36 -26.39
N THR A 346 5.60 14.50 -25.38
CA THR A 346 6.43 14.88 -24.24
C THR A 346 7.94 14.86 -24.53
N ARG A 347 8.38 14.39 -25.70
CA ARG A 347 9.82 14.17 -26.00
C ARG A 347 10.68 15.42 -25.88
N GLN A 348 10.11 16.60 -26.10
CA GLN A 348 10.81 17.87 -25.98
C GLN A 348 10.53 18.59 -24.65
N ALA A 349 9.71 18.02 -23.79
CA ALA A 349 9.37 18.59 -22.51
C ALA A 349 10.47 18.35 -21.48
N ASN A 350 10.79 19.38 -20.69
CA ASN A 350 11.72 19.27 -19.57
C ASN A 350 10.98 18.72 -18.33
N ILE A 351 10.81 17.41 -18.27
CA ILE A 351 10.22 16.74 -17.11
C ILE A 351 11.33 16.31 -16.17
N THR A 352 11.31 16.83 -14.94
CA THR A 352 12.34 16.60 -13.93
C THR A 352 11.78 15.89 -12.71
N MET A 353 12.64 15.15 -12.02
CA MET A 353 12.29 14.44 -10.79
C MET A 353 12.28 15.40 -9.60
N GLU A 354 11.27 15.29 -8.73
CA GLU A 354 11.20 16.00 -7.46
C GLU A 354 11.68 15.13 -6.30
N SER A 355 11.30 13.85 -6.26
CA SER A 355 11.67 12.95 -5.19
C SER A 355 11.73 11.49 -5.65
N TYR A 356 12.51 10.70 -4.92
CA TYR A 356 12.66 9.26 -5.10
C TYR A 356 12.75 8.56 -3.74
N TRP A 357 12.02 7.48 -3.58
CA TRP A 357 11.98 6.74 -2.32
C TRP A 357 11.86 5.24 -2.55
N THR A 358 12.15 4.46 -1.51
CA THR A 358 11.94 3.03 -1.48
C THR A 358 10.91 2.65 -0.41
N GLY A 359 10.26 1.52 -0.60
CA GLY A 359 9.36 0.91 0.36
C GLY A 359 9.51 -0.60 0.31
N MET A 360 9.16 -1.26 1.41
CA MET A 360 9.23 -2.72 1.49
C MET A 360 7.84 -3.29 1.67
N THR A 361 7.46 -4.19 0.77
CA THR A 361 6.24 -4.99 0.88
C THR A 361 6.56 -6.37 1.45
N ALA A 362 5.58 -6.97 2.11
CA ALA A 362 5.63 -8.34 2.59
C ALA A 362 4.51 -9.13 1.94
N ASN A 363 4.87 -10.18 1.20
CA ASN A 363 3.94 -10.99 0.44
C ASN A 363 3.72 -12.33 1.13
N SER A 364 2.50 -12.86 1.09
CA SER A 364 2.17 -14.20 1.61
C SER A 364 2.47 -15.32 0.61
N SER A 365 2.78 -15.00 -0.63
CA SER A 365 2.98 -15.94 -1.72
C SER A 365 4.26 -15.62 -2.51
N HIS A 366 4.91 -16.66 -3.04
CA HIS A 366 5.99 -16.54 -4.02
C HIS A 366 5.49 -16.23 -5.46
N HIS A 367 4.19 -16.11 -5.63
CA HIS A 367 3.54 -15.57 -6.82
C HIS A 367 3.03 -14.17 -6.51
N TYR A 368 3.58 -13.18 -7.20
CA TYR A 368 3.31 -11.77 -6.93
C TYR A 368 1.82 -11.39 -7.00
N ASP A 369 1.11 -11.93 -7.98
CA ASP A 369 -0.31 -11.72 -8.24
C ASP A 369 -1.26 -12.55 -7.36
N LYS A 370 -0.74 -13.52 -6.61
CA LYS A 370 -1.48 -14.42 -5.72
C LYS A 370 -1.24 -14.12 -4.23
N CYS A 371 -0.96 -12.87 -3.91
CA CYS A 371 -0.72 -12.43 -2.54
C CYS A 371 -2.03 -11.97 -1.90
N TYR A 372 -2.30 -12.49 -0.70
CA TYR A 372 -3.46 -12.12 0.13
C TYR A 372 -3.03 -11.84 1.56
N PRO A 373 -3.71 -10.93 2.25
CA PRO A 373 -3.48 -10.70 3.67
C PRO A 373 -3.76 -11.97 4.48
N LYS A 374 -3.05 -12.09 5.60
CA LYS A 374 -3.16 -13.20 6.52
C LYS A 374 -3.47 -12.72 7.93
N LEU A 375 -4.31 -13.47 8.63
CA LEU A 375 -4.58 -13.31 10.04
C LEU A 375 -4.01 -14.50 10.79
N TYR A 376 -2.97 -14.25 11.57
CA TYR A 376 -2.30 -15.28 12.37
C TYR A 376 -2.70 -15.21 13.84
N LYS A 377 -2.97 -16.37 14.47
CA LYS A 377 -3.00 -16.50 15.92
C LYS A 377 -1.62 -16.96 16.39
N VAL A 378 -0.92 -16.10 17.12
CA VAL A 378 0.45 -16.33 17.60
C VAL A 378 0.43 -16.92 19.02
N ALA A 379 -0.44 -16.35 19.86
CA ALA A 379 -0.70 -16.83 21.21
C ALA A 379 -2.16 -16.52 21.57
N GLU A 380 -2.60 -16.92 22.75
CA GLU A 380 -3.93 -16.54 23.23
C GLU A 380 -3.98 -15.02 23.42
N GLY A 381 -4.97 -14.38 22.81
CA GLY A 381 -5.10 -12.91 22.79
C GLY A 381 -4.09 -12.17 21.87
N VAL A 382 -3.24 -12.87 21.11
CA VAL A 382 -2.25 -12.23 20.21
C VAL A 382 -2.47 -12.62 18.77
N HIS A 383 -2.71 -11.63 17.93
CA HIS A 383 -3.00 -11.81 16.51
C HIS A 383 -2.08 -10.98 15.62
N GLY A 384 -1.66 -11.53 14.47
CA GLY A 384 -0.88 -10.84 13.45
C GLY A 384 -1.71 -10.62 12.19
N LEU A 385 -2.00 -9.37 11.83
CA LEU A 385 -2.66 -9.01 10.57
C LEU A 385 -1.62 -8.49 9.59
N MET A 386 -1.23 -9.31 8.62
CA MET A 386 0.01 -9.11 7.86
C MET A 386 -0.09 -9.55 6.39
N ASN A 387 1.02 -9.35 5.66
CA ASN A 387 1.29 -9.94 4.35
C ASN A 387 0.41 -9.44 3.20
N PHE A 388 0.10 -8.15 3.20
CA PHE A 388 -0.74 -7.51 2.17
C PHE A 388 -0.11 -7.44 0.77
N GLY A 389 1.19 -7.68 0.65
CA GLY A 389 1.92 -7.51 -0.60
C GLY A 389 1.87 -6.07 -1.12
N SER A 390 1.66 -5.91 -2.42
CA SER A 390 1.51 -4.60 -3.06
C SER A 390 0.06 -4.09 -3.11
N TRP A 391 -0.89 -4.79 -2.49
CA TRP A 391 -2.34 -4.52 -2.60
C TRP A 391 -2.94 -3.89 -1.33
N GLY A 392 -2.08 -3.31 -0.49
CA GLY A 392 -2.44 -2.85 0.86
C GLY A 392 -3.39 -1.66 0.92
N ASN A 393 -3.48 -0.80 -0.11
CA ASN A 393 -4.30 0.41 -0.03
C ASN A 393 -5.77 0.13 0.27
N LEU A 394 -6.37 -0.81 -0.44
CA LEU A 394 -7.77 -1.17 -0.24
C LEU A 394 -7.91 -2.28 0.80
N GLN A 395 -7.07 -3.31 0.72
CA GLN A 395 -7.19 -4.47 1.61
C GLN A 395 -6.78 -4.16 3.06
N GLY A 396 -5.82 -3.24 3.28
CA GLY A 396 -5.40 -2.85 4.63
C GLY A 396 -6.55 -2.30 5.48
N PRO A 397 -7.23 -1.25 5.04
CA PRO A 397 -8.41 -0.73 5.74
C PRO A 397 -9.55 -1.73 5.89
N MET A 398 -9.85 -2.50 4.84
CA MET A 398 -10.92 -3.51 4.89
C MET A 398 -10.65 -4.60 5.93
N MET A 399 -9.45 -5.18 5.91
CA MET A 399 -9.10 -6.27 6.84
C MET A 399 -8.93 -5.75 8.26
N GLY A 400 -8.43 -4.52 8.42
CA GLY A 400 -8.39 -3.84 9.71
C GLY A 400 -9.77 -3.63 10.30
N MET A 401 -10.73 -3.16 9.52
CA MET A 401 -12.13 -3.02 9.93
C MET A 401 -12.76 -4.37 10.32
N SER A 402 -12.56 -5.40 9.48
CA SER A 402 -13.10 -6.74 9.76
C SER A 402 -12.57 -7.31 11.08
N LEU A 403 -11.27 -7.20 11.30
CA LEU A 403 -10.63 -7.69 12.52
C LEU A 403 -11.08 -6.89 13.74
N ALA A 404 -11.14 -5.56 13.65
CA ALA A 404 -11.58 -4.70 14.74
C ALA A 404 -13.02 -5.04 15.20
N HIS A 405 -13.91 -5.25 14.25
CA HIS A 405 -15.29 -5.65 14.55
C HIS A 405 -15.35 -7.02 15.24
N ALA A 406 -14.61 -8.00 14.72
CA ALA A 406 -14.56 -9.34 15.28
C ALA A 406 -13.99 -9.35 16.72
N LEU A 407 -12.96 -8.56 16.99
CA LEU A 407 -12.36 -8.42 18.33
C LEU A 407 -13.30 -7.70 19.30
N ALA A 408 -13.94 -6.61 18.88
CA ALA A 408 -14.88 -5.86 19.72
C ALA A 408 -16.12 -6.70 20.10
N ASP A 409 -16.56 -7.58 19.21
CA ASP A 409 -17.70 -8.48 19.45
C ASP A 409 -17.29 -9.78 20.18
N GLY A 410 -15.99 -9.99 20.45
CA GLY A 410 -15.48 -11.23 21.03
C GLY A 410 -15.67 -12.47 20.15
N ARG A 411 -15.84 -12.29 18.84
CA ARG A 411 -16.16 -13.35 17.87
C ARG A 411 -15.16 -13.35 16.73
N LEU A 412 -13.95 -13.82 16.99
CA LEU A 412 -12.87 -13.81 16.00
C LEU A 412 -13.22 -14.58 14.71
N ASP A 413 -14.09 -15.58 14.79
CA ASP A 413 -14.58 -16.34 13.62
C ASP A 413 -15.42 -15.48 12.65
N ASP A 414 -15.93 -14.34 13.11
CA ASP A 414 -16.62 -13.37 12.26
C ASP A 414 -15.67 -12.56 11.37
N CYS A 415 -14.36 -12.57 11.67
CA CYS A 415 -13.37 -11.97 10.77
C CYS A 415 -13.43 -12.61 9.37
N VAL A 416 -13.29 -11.78 8.35
CA VAL A 416 -13.36 -12.25 6.96
C VAL A 416 -12.17 -13.13 6.57
N LEU A 417 -11.02 -12.91 7.23
CA LEU A 417 -9.84 -13.75 7.06
C LEU A 417 -9.91 -14.96 7.98
N PRO A 418 -9.57 -16.16 7.48
CA PRO A 418 -9.40 -17.32 8.34
C PRO A 418 -8.23 -17.09 9.30
N VAL A 419 -8.39 -17.54 10.53
CA VAL A 419 -7.32 -17.51 11.53
C VAL A 419 -6.40 -18.69 11.30
N GLU A 420 -5.13 -18.40 11.02
CA GLU A 420 -4.10 -19.40 10.70
C GLU A 420 -2.99 -19.40 11.76
N LYS A 421 -2.21 -20.47 11.81
CA LYS A 421 -0.94 -20.48 12.55
C LYS A 421 0.17 -19.90 11.68
N PRO A 422 1.15 -19.17 12.24
CA PRO A 422 2.30 -18.73 11.49
C PRO A 422 3.10 -19.93 10.95
N GLU A 423 3.27 -20.01 9.64
CA GLU A 423 4.10 -21.03 9.00
C GLU A 423 5.22 -20.36 8.22
N ALA A 424 6.44 -20.89 8.39
CA ALA A 424 7.60 -20.37 7.70
C ALA A 424 7.54 -20.62 6.20
N VAL A 425 7.68 -19.55 5.41
CA VAL A 425 7.75 -19.66 3.95
C VAL A 425 9.10 -20.24 3.51
N ARG A 426 9.08 -21.01 2.43
CA ARG A 426 10.28 -21.61 1.87
C ARG A 426 11.03 -20.63 0.98
N PHE A 427 12.35 -20.51 1.20
CA PHE A 427 13.25 -19.75 0.33
C PHE A 427 12.83 -18.28 0.05
N PRO A 428 12.55 -17.44 1.05
CA PRO A 428 12.07 -16.08 0.84
C PRO A 428 13.01 -15.23 -0.04
N GLY A 429 14.34 -15.43 0.06
CA GLY A 429 15.30 -14.71 -0.77
C GLY A 429 15.29 -15.09 -2.25
N LEU A 430 14.81 -16.30 -2.62
CA LEU A 430 14.66 -16.69 -4.01
C LEU A 430 13.50 -15.95 -4.70
N PHE A 431 12.44 -15.64 -3.97
CA PHE A 431 11.33 -14.84 -4.51
C PHE A 431 11.82 -13.45 -4.95
N GLU A 432 12.47 -12.71 -4.06
CA GLU A 432 13.01 -11.40 -4.39
C GLU A 432 14.00 -11.47 -5.57
N THR A 433 14.89 -12.47 -5.56
CA THR A 433 15.85 -12.70 -6.63
C THR A 433 15.14 -12.97 -7.96
N LYS A 434 14.14 -13.85 -8.01
CA LYS A 434 13.35 -14.15 -9.21
C LYS A 434 12.66 -12.89 -9.76
N VAL A 435 11.99 -12.12 -8.91
CA VAL A 435 11.29 -10.90 -9.32
C VAL A 435 12.29 -9.88 -9.86
N ARG A 436 13.34 -9.54 -9.09
CA ARG A 436 14.21 -8.40 -9.37
C ARG A 436 15.32 -8.70 -10.39
N ARG A 437 15.73 -9.97 -10.58
CA ARG A 437 16.75 -10.38 -11.56
C ARG A 437 16.19 -10.97 -12.84
N THR A 438 14.95 -11.45 -12.83
CA THR A 438 14.37 -12.15 -13.98
C THR A 438 13.10 -11.49 -14.48
N LEU A 439 12.03 -11.43 -13.67
CA LEU A 439 10.73 -10.97 -14.15
C LEU A 439 10.75 -9.50 -14.58
N ILE A 440 11.26 -8.61 -13.73
CA ILE A 440 11.28 -7.17 -14.04
C ILE A 440 12.23 -6.84 -15.20
N PRO A 441 13.47 -7.36 -15.31
CA PRO A 441 14.29 -7.16 -16.50
C PRO A 441 13.64 -7.67 -17.80
N ILE A 442 13.00 -8.84 -17.78
CA ILE A 442 12.28 -9.38 -18.95
C ILE A 442 11.11 -8.45 -19.31
N ALA A 443 10.29 -8.03 -18.33
CA ALA A 443 9.18 -7.13 -18.58
C ALA A 443 9.66 -5.78 -19.17
N ARG A 444 10.76 -5.22 -18.66
CA ARG A 444 11.37 -4.00 -19.21
C ARG A 444 11.91 -4.19 -20.62
N LEU A 445 12.46 -5.36 -20.93
CA LEU A 445 12.92 -5.70 -22.25
C LEU A 445 11.74 -5.83 -23.23
N ALA A 446 10.70 -6.55 -22.83
CA ALA A 446 9.45 -6.68 -23.61
C ALA A 446 8.82 -5.32 -23.88
N ASP A 447 8.73 -4.46 -22.87
CA ASP A 447 8.23 -3.09 -23.01
C ASP A 447 9.13 -2.26 -23.97
N ARG A 448 10.47 -2.40 -23.88
CA ARG A 448 11.40 -1.68 -24.76
C ARG A 448 11.25 -2.05 -26.24
N PHE A 449 10.96 -3.31 -26.53
CA PHE A 449 10.84 -3.81 -27.90
C PHE A 449 9.38 -3.91 -28.37
N ASP A 450 8.46 -3.31 -27.63
CA ASP A 450 7.04 -3.30 -27.98
C ASP A 450 6.42 -4.71 -28.12
N LEU A 451 6.87 -5.64 -27.29
CA LEU A 451 6.40 -7.03 -27.26
C LEU A 451 5.24 -7.25 -26.27
N THR A 452 4.74 -6.17 -25.68
CA THR A 452 3.64 -6.18 -24.70
C THR A 452 2.37 -5.60 -25.29
#